data_acc3614de7f28690b26da92e34313cb2
#
_entry.id   acc3614de7f28690b26da92e34313cb2
#
_cell.length_a   1.000
_cell.length_b   1.000
_cell.length_c   1.000
_cell.angle_alpha   90.00
_cell.angle_beta   90.00
_cell.angle_gamma   90.00
#
_symmetry.space_group_name_H-M   'P 1'
#
loop_
_entity.id
_entity.type
_entity.pdbx_description
1 polymer ?
#
loop_
_entity_poly.entity_id
_entity_poly.type
_entity_poly.pdbx_seq_one_letter_code
_entity_poly.pdbx_strand_id
1 'polypeptide(L)'
;MTGRIAVIGGGIGGAVAALRLAEAGQDVVLLERGNELGGLVVSFDVGGTPLERAYHHLLPGEPDILVLLKELGLDDRIAWYPSSVGILDGGKVWPFTSPLDLLRFSPLPFADRVKMGLGALRFGRIKEWEPLDGEPAVDWLARLTSPKAVEVVWEPLLRVKFDRAAPNVPAAWM
;
A
#
# COMPACT_ATOMS: atom_id res chain seq x y z
N MET A 1 25.25 20.76 26.66
CA MET A 1 24.67 21.66 25.63
C MET A 1 23.52 20.91 24.99
N THR A 2 22.31 21.20 25.41
CA THR A 2 21.10 20.70 24.77
C THR A 2 20.86 21.54 23.52
N GLY A 3 21.30 21.04 22.37
CA GLY A 3 21.02 21.71 21.09
C GLY A 3 19.57 21.54 20.71
N ARG A 4 18.98 22.53 20.02
CA ARG A 4 17.67 22.42 19.40
C ARG A 4 17.73 21.48 18.21
N ILE A 5 16.78 20.53 18.09
CA ILE A 5 16.64 19.61 16.97
C ILE A 5 15.68 20.20 15.95
N ALA A 6 16.13 20.34 14.71
CA ALA A 6 15.27 20.76 13.61
C ALA A 6 14.78 19.55 12.84
N VAL A 7 13.45 19.38 12.73
CA VAL A 7 12.81 18.41 11.85
C VAL A 7 12.35 19.16 10.60
N ILE A 8 12.79 18.73 9.42
CA ILE A 8 12.48 19.40 8.15
C ILE A 8 11.43 18.59 7.40
N GLY A 9 10.30 19.21 7.12
CA GLY A 9 9.14 18.63 6.45
C GLY A 9 8.03 18.26 7.44
N GLY A 10 6.88 18.92 7.31
CA GLY A 10 5.70 18.75 8.16
C GLY A 10 4.70 17.72 7.65
N GLY A 11 5.12 16.76 6.83
CA GLY A 11 4.31 15.59 6.51
C GLY A 11 4.17 14.66 7.71
N ILE A 12 3.38 13.57 7.61
CA ILE A 12 3.13 12.63 8.71
C ILE A 12 4.43 12.17 9.36
N GLY A 13 5.43 11.73 8.57
CA GLY A 13 6.71 11.25 9.11
C GLY A 13 7.43 12.31 9.95
N GLY A 14 7.51 13.56 9.45
CA GLY A 14 8.14 14.64 10.18
C GLY A 14 7.34 15.05 11.43
N ALA A 15 6.02 15.10 11.35
CA ALA A 15 5.16 15.40 12.49
C ALA A 15 5.31 14.35 13.60
N VAL A 16 5.30 13.06 13.26
CA VAL A 16 5.50 11.95 14.21
C VAL A 16 6.91 11.99 14.81
N ALA A 17 7.94 12.23 13.99
CA ALA A 17 9.31 12.36 14.49
C ALA A 17 9.44 13.53 15.48
N ALA A 18 8.86 14.68 15.16
CA ALA A 18 8.85 15.84 16.06
C ALA A 18 8.10 15.54 17.37
N LEU A 19 6.96 14.85 17.28
CA LEU A 19 6.18 14.42 18.45
C LEU A 19 7.03 13.51 19.35
N ARG A 20 7.62 12.44 18.81
CA ARG A 20 8.44 11.49 19.60
C ARG A 20 9.65 12.16 20.24
N LEU A 21 10.31 13.07 19.55
CA LEU A 21 11.43 13.82 20.10
C LEU A 21 10.97 14.75 21.23
N ALA A 22 9.85 15.42 21.09
CA ALA A 22 9.28 16.30 22.12
C ALA A 22 8.86 15.49 23.35
N GLU A 23 8.22 14.34 23.18
CA GLU A 23 7.88 13.40 24.26
C GLU A 23 9.12 12.89 25.00
N ALA A 24 10.25 12.76 24.29
CA ALA A 24 11.55 12.43 24.87
C ALA A 24 12.23 13.63 25.55
N GLY A 25 11.54 14.78 25.68
CA GLY A 25 12.05 15.97 26.38
C GLY A 25 13.06 16.78 25.57
N GLN A 26 13.13 16.60 24.25
CA GLN A 26 14.03 17.37 23.39
C GLN A 26 13.41 18.73 23.02
N ASP A 27 14.25 19.75 22.86
CA ASP A 27 13.83 21.04 22.27
C ASP A 27 13.76 20.87 20.74
N VAL A 28 12.54 20.81 20.18
CA VAL A 28 12.29 20.49 18.79
C VAL A 28 11.64 21.65 18.06
N VAL A 29 12.10 21.90 16.82
CA VAL A 29 11.42 22.79 15.88
C VAL A 29 11.07 22.01 14.62
N LEU A 30 9.81 22.04 14.22
CA LEU A 30 9.31 21.47 12.96
C LEU A 30 9.23 22.60 11.92
N LEU A 31 9.95 22.40 10.81
CA LEU A 31 10.00 23.35 9.70
C LEU A 31 9.26 22.78 8.50
N GLU A 32 8.24 23.51 8.04
CA GLU A 32 7.46 23.14 6.85
C GLU A 32 7.55 24.29 5.83
N ARG A 33 7.75 23.94 4.57
CA ARG A 33 7.81 24.90 3.46
C ARG A 33 6.44 25.41 3.06
N GLY A 34 5.41 24.56 3.20
CA GLY A 34 4.03 24.90 2.88
C GLY A 34 3.38 25.72 3.99
N ASN A 35 2.17 26.17 3.72
CA ASN A 35 1.36 26.93 4.69
C ASN A 35 0.65 26.03 5.70
N GLU A 36 0.66 24.71 5.47
CA GLU A 36 -0.06 23.70 6.25
C GLU A 36 0.81 22.50 6.53
N LEU A 37 0.64 21.91 7.71
CA LEU A 37 1.22 20.60 8.04
C LEU A 37 0.37 19.48 7.44
N GLY A 38 0.97 18.31 7.20
CA GLY A 38 0.30 17.13 6.72
C GLY A 38 0.88 16.55 5.41
N GLY A 39 1.53 17.39 4.59
CA GLY A 39 2.14 16.92 3.35
C GLY A 39 1.11 16.34 2.37
N LEU A 40 1.20 15.05 2.06
CA LEU A 40 0.27 14.38 1.14
C LEU A 40 -1.13 14.14 1.73
N VAL A 41 -1.29 14.16 3.05
CA VAL A 41 -2.61 13.99 3.70
C VAL A 41 -3.39 15.30 3.82
N VAL A 42 -2.83 16.41 3.37
CA VAL A 42 -3.56 17.69 3.29
C VAL A 42 -4.68 17.55 2.28
N SER A 43 -5.86 18.01 2.65
CA SER A 43 -7.03 18.04 1.78
C SER A 43 -7.17 19.39 1.06
N PHE A 44 -7.94 19.40 -0.01
CA PHE A 44 -8.41 20.59 -0.71
C PHE A 44 -9.93 20.54 -0.86
N ASP A 45 -10.57 21.66 -0.91
CA ASP A 45 -12.03 21.73 -1.03
C ASP A 45 -12.48 21.50 -2.49
N VAL A 46 -13.50 20.65 -2.66
CA VAL A 46 -14.19 20.44 -3.94
C VAL A 46 -15.70 20.58 -3.67
N GLY A 47 -16.21 21.78 -3.90
CA GLY A 47 -17.64 22.03 -3.77
C GLY A 47 -18.18 21.83 -2.34
N GLY A 48 -17.43 22.19 -1.33
CA GLY A 48 -17.76 22.03 0.09
C GLY A 48 -17.42 20.65 0.69
N THR A 49 -16.74 19.80 -0.07
CA THR A 49 -16.26 18.48 0.39
C THR A 49 -14.74 18.47 0.39
N PRO A 50 -14.08 18.17 1.53
CA PRO A 50 -12.63 18.02 1.56
C PRO A 50 -12.22 16.72 0.86
N LEU A 51 -11.32 16.84 -0.11
CA LEU A 51 -10.66 15.71 -0.76
C LEU A 51 -9.17 15.74 -0.47
N GLU A 52 -8.58 14.58 -0.25
CA GLU A 52 -7.13 14.40 -0.07
C GLU A 52 -6.37 14.67 -1.38
N ARG A 53 -5.18 15.24 -1.26
CA ARG A 53 -4.28 15.45 -2.41
C ARG A 53 -3.78 14.16 -3.02
N ALA A 54 -3.60 13.12 -2.21
CA ALA A 54 -3.29 11.76 -2.63
C ALA A 54 -4.21 10.82 -1.86
N TYR A 55 -4.74 9.79 -2.52
CA TYR A 55 -5.57 8.81 -1.84
C TYR A 55 -4.73 8.03 -0.81
N HIS A 56 -5.33 7.80 0.34
CA HIS A 56 -4.71 7.04 1.43
C HIS A 56 -5.64 5.90 1.85
N HIS A 57 -5.03 4.77 2.18
CA HIS A 57 -5.73 3.65 2.77
C HIS A 57 -5.08 3.33 4.11
N LEU A 58 -5.90 3.03 5.11
CA LEU A 58 -5.47 2.36 6.32
C LEU A 58 -5.87 0.90 6.19
N LEU A 59 -4.94 0.00 6.48
CA LEU A 59 -5.22 -1.43 6.47
C LEU A 59 -5.21 -1.97 7.92
N PRO A 60 -6.09 -2.93 8.26
CA PRO A 60 -6.09 -3.53 9.59
C PRO A 60 -4.76 -4.19 9.99
N GLY A 61 -3.92 -4.51 9.01
CA GLY A 61 -2.58 -5.09 9.21
C GLY A 61 -1.44 -4.09 9.45
N GLU A 62 -1.72 -2.80 9.58
CA GLU A 62 -0.73 -1.74 9.81
C GLU A 62 -0.73 -1.28 11.28
N PRO A 63 -0.06 -2.01 12.19
CA PRO A 63 -0.17 -1.77 13.63
C PRO A 63 0.34 -0.39 14.05
N ASP A 64 1.41 0.12 13.42
CA ASP A 64 2.04 1.37 13.85
C ASP A 64 1.12 2.58 13.74
N ILE A 65 0.37 2.69 12.63
CA ILE A 65 -0.58 3.78 12.46
C ILE A 65 -1.78 3.62 13.39
N LEU A 66 -2.23 2.39 13.65
CA LEU A 66 -3.35 2.14 14.56
C LEU A 66 -2.97 2.47 16.01
N VAL A 67 -1.73 2.17 16.43
CA VAL A 67 -1.21 2.56 17.75
C VAL A 67 -1.15 4.08 17.86
N LEU A 68 -0.61 4.77 16.84
CA LEU A 68 -0.54 6.24 16.82
C LEU A 68 -1.94 6.87 16.91
N LEU A 69 -2.90 6.37 16.14
CA LEU A 69 -4.26 6.90 16.17
C LEU A 69 -4.92 6.72 17.54
N LYS A 70 -4.67 5.60 18.21
CA LYS A 70 -5.15 5.35 19.56
C LYS A 70 -4.48 6.29 20.56
N GLU A 71 -3.17 6.51 20.49
CA GLU A 71 -2.46 7.48 21.34
C GLU A 71 -3.00 8.91 21.18
N LEU A 72 -3.41 9.25 19.95
CA LEU A 72 -4.02 10.55 19.65
C LEU A 72 -5.52 10.64 20.00
N GLY A 73 -6.15 9.55 20.45
CA GLY A 73 -7.59 9.49 20.74
C GLY A 73 -8.45 9.61 19.49
N LEU A 74 -8.00 9.06 18.37
CA LEU A 74 -8.67 9.11 17.07
C LEU A 74 -9.14 7.72 16.58
N ASP A 75 -8.97 6.68 17.37
CA ASP A 75 -9.32 5.31 17.02
C ASP A 75 -10.83 5.11 16.81
N ASP A 76 -11.67 5.85 17.51
CA ASP A 76 -13.13 5.86 17.35
C ASP A 76 -13.61 6.53 16.06
N ARG A 77 -12.74 7.25 15.37
CA ARG A 77 -13.04 7.93 14.10
C ARG A 77 -12.72 7.07 12.87
N ILE A 78 -12.12 5.90 13.06
CA ILE A 78 -11.80 4.99 11.96
C ILE A 78 -13.05 4.19 11.58
N ALA A 79 -13.48 4.31 10.33
CA ALA A 79 -14.52 3.47 9.76
C ALA A 79 -13.92 2.46 8.78
N TRP A 80 -14.17 1.18 9.01
CA TRP A 80 -13.72 0.10 8.15
C TRP A 80 -14.78 -0.25 7.12
N TYR A 81 -14.41 -0.19 5.86
CA TYR A 81 -15.30 -0.54 4.76
C TYR A 81 -14.80 -1.78 4.02
N PRO A 82 -15.67 -2.75 3.74
CA PRO A 82 -15.30 -3.85 2.88
C PRO A 82 -14.98 -3.32 1.47
N SER A 83 -13.81 -3.65 0.98
CA SER A 83 -13.42 -3.32 -0.39
C SER A 83 -13.63 -4.51 -1.32
N SER A 84 -13.93 -4.23 -2.57
CA SER A 84 -13.98 -5.25 -3.62
C SER A 84 -13.04 -4.86 -4.76
N VAL A 85 -12.38 -5.86 -5.33
CA VAL A 85 -11.49 -5.69 -6.48
C VAL A 85 -12.13 -6.38 -7.68
N GLY A 86 -12.03 -5.75 -8.84
CA GLY A 86 -12.44 -6.32 -10.11
C GLY A 86 -11.37 -6.12 -11.17
N ILE A 87 -11.27 -7.07 -12.10
CA ILE A 87 -10.39 -6.98 -13.27
C ILE A 87 -11.25 -6.74 -14.50
N LEU A 88 -10.94 -5.71 -15.25
CA LEU A 88 -11.56 -5.43 -16.54
C LEU A 88 -10.80 -6.18 -17.64
N ASP A 89 -11.45 -7.15 -18.25
CA ASP A 89 -10.90 -7.91 -19.37
C ASP A 89 -11.99 -8.16 -20.42
N GLY A 90 -11.67 -7.95 -21.69
CA GLY A 90 -12.60 -8.13 -22.80
C GLY A 90 -13.88 -7.29 -22.69
N GLY A 91 -13.83 -6.11 -22.07
CA GLY A 91 -14.99 -5.24 -21.85
C GLY A 91 -15.90 -5.70 -20.70
N LYS A 92 -15.54 -6.75 -19.97
CA LYS A 92 -16.28 -7.26 -18.82
C LYS A 92 -15.49 -7.08 -17.53
N VAL A 93 -16.17 -6.61 -16.47
CA VAL A 93 -15.59 -6.57 -15.13
C VAL A 93 -15.78 -7.93 -14.46
N TRP A 94 -14.69 -8.53 -14.07
CA TRP A 94 -14.64 -9.80 -13.35
C TRP A 94 -14.39 -9.52 -11.87
N PRO A 95 -15.25 -9.98 -10.94
CA PRO A 95 -14.92 -9.93 -9.52
C PRO A 95 -13.61 -10.68 -9.24
N PHE A 96 -12.78 -10.11 -8.35
CA PHE A 96 -11.46 -10.68 -8.04
C PHE A 96 -11.08 -10.45 -6.56
N THR A 97 -12.04 -10.70 -5.67
CA THR A 97 -11.88 -10.47 -4.21
C THR A 97 -11.76 -11.78 -3.44
N SER A 98 -12.34 -12.86 -3.93
CA SER A 98 -12.43 -14.12 -3.20
C SER A 98 -11.78 -15.28 -3.97
N PRO A 99 -11.42 -16.40 -3.29
CA PRO A 99 -10.97 -17.62 -3.95
C PRO A 99 -11.97 -18.16 -4.99
N LEU A 100 -13.27 -17.96 -4.75
CA LEU A 100 -14.32 -18.39 -5.68
C LEU A 100 -14.32 -17.52 -6.94
N ASP A 101 -14.03 -16.23 -6.80
CA ASP A 101 -13.90 -15.33 -7.95
C ASP A 101 -12.73 -15.77 -8.83
N LEU A 102 -11.58 -16.11 -8.22
CA LEU A 102 -10.43 -16.66 -8.95
C LEU A 102 -10.79 -17.94 -9.70
N LEU A 103 -11.55 -18.86 -9.09
CA LEU A 103 -11.99 -20.09 -9.77
C LEU A 103 -12.92 -19.81 -10.95
N ARG A 104 -13.71 -18.71 -10.89
CA ARG A 104 -14.63 -18.29 -11.95
C ARG A 104 -13.98 -17.36 -12.99
N PHE A 105 -12.76 -16.93 -12.77
CA PHE A 105 -12.06 -15.96 -13.62
C PHE A 105 -11.63 -16.59 -14.96
N SER A 106 -12.52 -16.62 -15.92
CA SER A 106 -12.29 -17.30 -17.21
C SER A 106 -11.23 -16.68 -18.13
N PRO A 107 -10.77 -15.40 -17.95
CA PRO A 107 -9.60 -14.92 -18.69
C PRO A 107 -8.32 -15.72 -18.45
N LEU A 108 -8.26 -16.47 -17.33
CA LEU A 108 -7.20 -17.42 -17.08
C LEU A 108 -7.65 -18.88 -17.35
N PRO A 109 -6.82 -19.72 -17.98
CA PRO A 109 -7.01 -21.17 -18.03
C PRO A 109 -7.17 -21.77 -16.64
N PHE A 110 -7.97 -22.82 -16.50
CA PHE A 110 -8.26 -23.42 -15.19
C PHE A 110 -6.99 -23.84 -14.42
N ALA A 111 -6.02 -24.43 -15.11
CA ALA A 111 -4.75 -24.82 -14.49
C ALA A 111 -3.99 -23.62 -13.91
N ASP A 112 -4.03 -22.45 -14.58
CA ASP A 112 -3.36 -21.24 -14.11
C ASP A 112 -4.09 -20.62 -12.92
N ARG A 113 -5.42 -20.70 -12.86
CA ARG A 113 -6.21 -20.32 -11.68
C ARG A 113 -5.82 -21.14 -10.46
N VAL A 114 -5.69 -22.44 -10.61
CA VAL A 114 -5.26 -23.35 -9.53
C VAL A 114 -3.82 -23.00 -9.09
N LYS A 115 -2.90 -22.85 -10.03
CA LYS A 115 -1.51 -22.45 -9.72
C LYS A 115 -1.47 -21.10 -9.00
N MET A 116 -2.26 -20.13 -9.45
CA MET A 116 -2.34 -18.82 -8.83
C MET A 116 -2.87 -18.90 -7.39
N GLY A 117 -3.91 -19.71 -7.15
CA GLY A 117 -4.43 -19.93 -5.80
C GLY A 117 -3.39 -20.58 -4.88
N LEU A 118 -2.66 -21.59 -5.38
CA LEU A 118 -1.57 -22.23 -4.63
C LEU A 118 -0.41 -21.26 -4.39
N GLY A 119 -0.11 -20.38 -5.36
CA GLY A 119 0.83 -19.28 -5.21
C GLY A 119 0.43 -18.36 -4.09
N ALA A 120 -0.81 -17.90 -4.06
CA ALA A 120 -1.33 -17.02 -3.00
C ALA A 120 -1.18 -17.65 -1.60
N LEU A 121 -1.41 -18.96 -1.46
CA LEU A 121 -1.19 -19.65 -0.19
C LEU A 121 0.30 -19.70 0.22
N ARG A 122 1.21 -19.69 -0.74
CA ARG A 122 2.65 -19.62 -0.47
C ARG A 122 3.09 -18.22 -0.07
N PHE A 123 2.51 -17.18 -0.68
CA PHE A 123 2.74 -15.79 -0.30
C PHE A 123 2.56 -15.59 1.22
N GLY A 124 1.43 -16.00 1.76
CA GLY A 124 1.11 -15.83 3.17
C GLY A 124 2.04 -16.57 4.14
N ARG A 125 2.98 -17.39 3.64
CA ARG A 125 3.97 -18.11 4.45
C ARG A 125 5.37 -17.53 4.36
N ILE A 126 5.61 -16.56 3.49
CA ILE A 126 6.90 -15.90 3.36
C ILE A 126 7.05 -14.92 4.52
N LYS A 127 8.07 -15.14 5.35
CA LYS A 127 8.41 -14.29 6.48
C LYS A 127 9.66 -13.46 6.22
N GLU A 128 10.56 -13.99 5.40
CA GLU A 128 11.82 -13.35 5.04
C GLU A 128 11.69 -12.83 3.61
N TRP A 129 11.62 -11.52 3.47
CA TRP A 129 11.46 -10.83 2.19
C TRP A 129 12.78 -10.32 1.60
N GLU A 130 13.81 -10.17 2.43
CA GLU A 130 15.10 -9.62 2.04
C GLU A 130 15.74 -10.36 0.85
N PRO A 131 15.66 -11.70 0.76
CA PRO A 131 16.18 -12.43 -0.40
C PRO A 131 15.44 -12.10 -1.71
N LEU A 132 14.23 -11.55 -1.61
CA LEU A 132 13.38 -11.22 -2.76
C LEU A 132 13.63 -9.79 -3.29
N ASP A 133 14.41 -8.99 -2.58
CA ASP A 133 14.64 -7.58 -2.94
C ASP A 133 15.48 -7.43 -4.23
N GLY A 134 16.32 -8.41 -4.51
CA GLY A 134 17.14 -8.44 -5.72
C GLY A 134 16.49 -9.06 -6.96
N GLU A 135 15.25 -9.54 -6.86
CA GLU A 135 14.57 -10.26 -7.94
C GLU A 135 13.37 -9.46 -8.47
N PRO A 136 13.20 -9.33 -9.81
CA PRO A 136 12.01 -8.69 -10.38
C PRO A 136 10.72 -9.45 -10.02
N ALA A 137 9.69 -8.71 -9.60
CA ALA A 137 8.39 -9.27 -9.22
C ALA A 137 7.75 -10.11 -10.34
N VAL A 138 7.87 -9.66 -11.58
CA VAL A 138 7.28 -10.35 -12.74
C VAL A 138 7.88 -11.75 -12.94
N ASP A 139 9.20 -11.90 -12.77
CA ASP A 139 9.89 -13.19 -12.93
C ASP A 139 9.55 -14.14 -11.77
N TRP A 140 9.56 -13.62 -10.56
CA TRP A 140 9.20 -14.37 -9.37
C TRP A 140 7.73 -14.84 -9.40
N LEU A 141 6.81 -13.96 -9.78
CA LEU A 141 5.38 -14.27 -9.92
C LEU A 141 5.13 -15.31 -11.02
N ALA A 142 5.86 -15.24 -12.14
CA ALA A 142 5.74 -16.20 -13.22
C ALA A 142 6.10 -17.63 -12.77
N ARG A 143 7.12 -17.76 -11.90
CA ARG A 143 7.50 -19.06 -11.31
C ARG A 143 6.52 -19.52 -10.23
N LEU A 144 6.01 -18.59 -9.43
CA LEU A 144 5.11 -18.90 -8.33
C LEU A 144 3.68 -19.23 -8.80
N THR A 145 3.22 -18.58 -9.86
CA THR A 145 1.87 -18.73 -10.41
C THR A 145 1.92 -19.31 -11.82
N SER A 146 1.97 -18.46 -12.85
CA SER A 146 2.25 -18.83 -14.24
C SER A 146 2.55 -17.56 -15.06
N PRO A 147 3.23 -17.69 -16.22
CA PRO A 147 3.41 -16.57 -17.13
C PRO A 147 2.09 -15.93 -17.58
N LYS A 148 1.05 -16.74 -17.80
CA LYS A 148 -0.28 -16.22 -18.18
C LYS A 148 -0.95 -15.46 -17.06
N ALA A 149 -0.78 -15.87 -15.81
CA ALA A 149 -1.28 -15.13 -14.66
C ALA A 149 -0.55 -13.77 -14.49
N VAL A 150 0.74 -13.73 -14.82
CA VAL A 150 1.48 -12.46 -14.83
C VAL A 150 0.93 -11.54 -15.91
N GLU A 151 0.78 -11.98 -17.13
CA GLU A 151 0.26 -11.20 -18.26
C GLU A 151 -1.13 -10.62 -17.97
N VAL A 152 -2.04 -11.44 -17.43
CA VAL A 152 -3.47 -11.07 -17.31
C VAL A 152 -3.77 -10.32 -16.01
N VAL A 153 -3.06 -10.60 -14.92
CA VAL A 153 -3.38 -10.08 -13.59
C VAL A 153 -2.29 -9.17 -13.04
N TRP A 154 -1.07 -9.71 -12.92
CA TRP A 154 -0.03 -9.03 -12.15
C TRP A 154 0.63 -7.87 -12.89
N GLU A 155 0.94 -8.04 -14.16
CA GLU A 155 1.57 -6.98 -14.97
C GLU A 155 0.66 -5.75 -15.12
N PRO A 156 -0.64 -5.87 -15.44
CA PRO A 156 -1.55 -4.73 -15.43
C PRO A 156 -1.61 -4.03 -14.06
N LEU A 157 -1.64 -4.78 -12.96
CA LEU A 157 -1.67 -4.24 -11.61
C LEU A 157 -0.38 -3.45 -11.29
N LEU A 158 0.78 -4.04 -11.60
CA LEU A 158 2.08 -3.38 -11.42
C LEU A 158 2.19 -2.12 -12.27
N ARG A 159 1.72 -2.15 -13.52
CA ARG A 159 1.72 -0.99 -14.43
C ARG A 159 0.84 0.14 -13.92
N VAL A 160 -0.34 -0.15 -13.41
CA VAL A 160 -1.22 0.87 -12.81
C VAL A 160 -0.55 1.57 -11.64
N LYS A 161 0.24 0.84 -10.84
CA LYS A 161 0.87 1.37 -9.63
C LYS A 161 2.24 2.00 -9.88
N PHE A 162 3.03 1.46 -10.80
CA PHE A 162 4.44 1.83 -10.99
C PHE A 162 4.77 2.35 -12.40
N ASP A 163 3.80 2.35 -13.32
CA ASP A 163 3.96 2.80 -14.70
C ASP A 163 5.22 2.19 -15.35
N ARG A 164 6.16 3.04 -15.77
CA ARG A 164 7.41 2.62 -16.42
C ARG A 164 8.36 1.84 -15.51
N ALA A 165 8.22 1.97 -14.20
CA ALA A 165 9.04 1.24 -13.24
C ALA A 165 8.54 -0.20 -12.98
N ALA A 166 7.36 -0.58 -13.47
CA ALA A 166 6.76 -1.89 -13.23
C ALA A 166 7.69 -3.09 -13.49
N PRO A 167 8.52 -3.14 -14.55
CA PRO A 167 9.44 -4.26 -14.79
C PRO A 167 10.54 -4.39 -13.73
N ASN A 168 10.87 -3.31 -13.02
CA ASN A 168 11.95 -3.25 -12.05
C ASN A 168 11.46 -3.32 -10.59
N VAL A 169 10.16 -3.54 -10.38
CA VAL A 169 9.61 -3.70 -9.04
C VAL A 169 10.17 -4.98 -8.42
N PRO A 170 10.80 -4.93 -7.23
CA PRO A 170 11.34 -6.11 -6.59
C PRO A 170 10.21 -7.03 -6.10
N ALA A 171 10.46 -8.33 -6.08
CA ALA A 171 9.51 -9.32 -5.56
C ALA A 171 9.20 -9.12 -4.07
N ALA A 172 10.14 -8.54 -3.32
CA ALA A 172 9.97 -8.18 -1.92
C ALA A 172 8.81 -7.19 -1.68
N TRP A 173 8.41 -6.43 -2.71
CA TRP A 173 7.30 -5.50 -2.62
C TRP A 173 5.93 -6.21 -2.67
N MET A 174 5.86 -7.41 -3.22
CA MET A 174 4.61 -8.15 -3.39
C MET A 174 4.09 -8.70 -2.06
#